data_9aaee2401d989614cf00b97dbebae803
#
_entry.id   9aaee2401d989614cf00b97dbebae803
#
_cell.length_a   1.000
_cell.length_b   1.000
_cell.length_c   1.000
_cell.angle_alpha   90.00
_cell.angle_beta   90.00
_cell.angle_gamma   90.00
#
_symmetry.space_group_name_H-M   'P 1'
#
loop_
_entity.id
_entity.type
_entity.pdbx_description
1 polymer ?
#
loop_
_entity_poly.entity_id
_entity_poly.type
_entity_poly.pdbx_seq_one_letter_code
_entity_poly.pdbx_strand_id
1 'polypeptide(L)'
;MEDISFAYENNINNQNLTDINLNVKKGEVILLCGESGCGKTTITRFLNGLIPNFFDGKREGNVYLDNDSISEMPIYEISKRVGSVFQNPKTQFFNVDTTSELVFGCENLSMSVDEIKKRLNRVVYDFGIDNLVDKNIFKLSGGEKQKIACASVSAVGPDVLILDEPSSNLDSKSSWDFEKILKKWKDQGKTVIIAEHKLFFLSNVVDRAIFIKDGKICREWSINEFKDIAHRNFGLRQLSLDNLELKRKEYYSKNQEFIELNNFKFNYGKTRVLNIDNVKIPKNEIIAIIGKNGSGKSTFANCLCGLKKSCKGELIYDGKPLKRKDRLNKSYMVMQDVNHQLFTESVLDEVLLSMDEEDIELAEDILRSLNLIHLKDAHPMALSGGEKQRVAIASAIASKKEILIFDEPTSGLDLKNMMKVSENLSYLQSLGITSFIITHDFELICEVCSHILHFDDGKIIDNYKIDQYKLNDFFLGGATNH
;
A
#
# COMPACT_ATOMS: atom_id res chain seq x y z
N MET A 1 12.04 -7.95 24.56
CA MET A 1 13.30 -7.90 23.81
C MET A 1 14.30 -7.21 24.68
N GLU A 2 15.48 -7.80 24.84
CA GLU A 2 16.56 -7.31 25.70
C GLU A 2 17.86 -7.29 24.93
N ASP A 3 18.43 -6.10 24.76
CA ASP A 3 19.73 -5.81 24.11
C ASP A 3 19.87 -6.39 22.72
N ILE A 4 18.78 -6.41 21.92
CA ILE A 4 18.79 -7.00 20.59
C ILE A 4 19.60 -6.14 19.62
N SER A 5 20.67 -6.73 19.10
CA SER A 5 21.45 -6.21 17.99
C SER A 5 21.49 -7.27 16.86
N PHE A 6 21.33 -6.83 15.60
CA PHE A 6 21.25 -7.76 14.48
C PHE A 6 21.76 -7.17 13.16
N ALA A 7 22.46 -8.02 12.40
CA ALA A 7 22.84 -7.75 11.01
C ALA A 7 22.60 -8.99 10.14
N TYR A 8 21.91 -8.84 9.01
CA TYR A 8 21.73 -9.94 8.05
C TYR A 8 23.07 -10.33 7.42
N GLU A 9 23.26 -11.62 7.10
CA GLU A 9 24.52 -12.13 6.50
C GLU A 9 24.97 -11.40 5.24
N ASN A 10 24.02 -11.04 4.38
CA ASN A 10 24.30 -10.33 3.12
C ASN A 10 24.67 -8.85 3.34
N ASN A 11 24.66 -8.35 4.58
CA ASN A 11 24.83 -6.95 4.89
C ASN A 11 25.56 -6.73 6.24
N ILE A 12 26.55 -7.57 6.52
CA ILE A 12 27.26 -7.64 7.82
C ILE A 12 27.87 -6.29 8.24
N ASN A 13 28.19 -5.42 7.27
CA ASN A 13 28.74 -4.09 7.51
C ASN A 13 27.68 -3.04 7.91
N ASN A 14 26.39 -3.34 7.75
CA ASN A 14 25.28 -2.46 8.11
C ASN A 14 24.41 -3.14 9.17
N GLN A 15 24.53 -2.72 10.41
CA GLN A 15 23.73 -3.20 11.52
C GLN A 15 22.26 -2.77 11.31
N ASN A 16 21.36 -3.75 11.18
CA ASN A 16 19.93 -3.49 10.95
C ASN A 16 19.19 -3.12 12.22
N LEU A 17 19.64 -3.64 13.39
CA LEU A 17 19.14 -3.30 14.71
C LEU A 17 20.32 -3.11 15.66
N THR A 18 20.24 -2.13 16.55
CA THR A 18 21.26 -1.80 17.54
C THR A 18 20.59 -1.55 18.87
N ASP A 19 20.90 -2.38 19.86
CA ASP A 19 20.50 -2.20 21.26
C ASP A 19 18.99 -1.96 21.42
N ILE A 20 18.18 -2.84 20.83
CA ILE A 20 16.71 -2.76 20.94
C ILE A 20 16.28 -3.36 22.26
N ASN A 21 15.73 -2.51 23.11
CA ASN A 21 15.09 -2.85 24.36
C ASN A 21 13.60 -2.51 24.25
N LEU A 22 12.73 -3.52 24.24
CA LEU A 22 11.28 -3.35 24.05
C LEU A 22 10.50 -4.27 24.99
N ASN A 23 9.69 -3.67 25.84
CA ASN A 23 8.75 -4.38 26.70
C ASN A 23 7.32 -4.08 26.28
N VAL A 24 6.52 -5.13 26.00
CA VAL A 24 5.10 -5.04 25.61
C VAL A 24 4.25 -5.73 26.67
N LYS A 25 3.26 -5.02 27.19
CA LYS A 25 2.36 -5.55 28.22
C LYS A 25 1.27 -6.44 27.58
N LYS A 26 0.81 -7.42 28.34
CA LYS A 26 -0.31 -8.27 27.89
C LYS A 26 -1.56 -7.41 27.65
N GLY A 27 -2.20 -7.62 26.50
CA GLY A 27 -3.38 -6.87 26.07
C GLY A 27 -3.07 -5.47 25.51
N GLU A 28 -1.79 -5.08 25.42
CA GLU A 28 -1.38 -3.79 24.85
C GLU A 28 -1.36 -3.85 23.32
N VAL A 29 -1.81 -2.76 22.68
CA VAL A 29 -1.69 -2.54 21.24
C VAL A 29 -0.58 -1.52 20.99
N ILE A 30 0.55 -1.94 20.41
CA ILE A 30 1.66 -1.04 20.11
C ILE A 30 1.82 -0.85 18.61
N LEU A 31 2.21 0.37 18.24
CA LEU A 31 2.56 0.76 16.89
C LEU A 31 4.08 0.89 16.78
N LEU A 32 4.70 0.18 15.84
CA LEU A 32 6.07 0.42 15.40
C LEU A 32 6.02 1.37 14.20
N CYS A 33 6.56 2.56 14.33
CA CYS A 33 6.58 3.58 13.29
C CYS A 33 8.00 4.09 13.00
N GLY A 34 8.21 4.61 11.79
CA GLY A 34 9.51 5.09 11.30
C GLY A 34 9.63 4.96 9.79
N GLU A 35 10.70 5.49 9.21
CA GLU A 35 10.97 5.42 7.76
C GLU A 35 11.11 3.97 7.27
N SER A 36 10.99 3.76 5.96
CA SER A 36 11.26 2.45 5.34
C SER A 36 12.72 2.05 5.58
N GLY A 37 12.93 0.77 5.91
CA GLY A 37 14.28 0.25 6.21
C GLY A 37 14.80 0.56 7.61
N CYS A 38 14.06 1.25 8.50
CA CYS A 38 14.52 1.57 9.86
C CYS A 38 14.56 0.38 10.83
N GLY A 39 14.10 -0.83 10.42
CA GLY A 39 14.18 -2.04 11.25
C GLY A 39 12.85 -2.59 11.75
N LYS A 40 11.68 -2.00 11.43
CA LYS A 40 10.35 -2.47 11.88
C LYS A 40 10.10 -3.95 11.57
N THR A 41 10.23 -4.33 10.30
CA THR A 41 10.07 -5.73 9.86
C THR A 41 11.09 -6.67 10.51
N THR A 42 12.29 -6.20 10.81
CA THR A 42 13.29 -7.02 11.52
C THR A 42 12.85 -7.27 12.96
N ILE A 43 12.29 -6.27 13.63
CA ILE A 43 11.70 -6.44 14.98
C ILE A 43 10.53 -7.43 14.93
N THR A 44 9.61 -7.31 13.96
CA THR A 44 8.49 -8.25 13.84
C THR A 44 8.97 -9.69 13.60
N ARG A 45 10.05 -9.88 12.81
CA ARG A 45 10.66 -11.19 12.57
C ARG A 45 11.31 -11.82 13.80
N PHE A 46 11.84 -11.03 14.71
CA PHE A 46 12.29 -11.53 16.00
C PHE A 46 11.12 -11.97 16.88
N LEU A 47 10.08 -11.16 16.94
CA LEU A 47 8.93 -11.42 17.81
C LEU A 47 8.10 -12.64 17.39
N ASN A 48 8.08 -12.97 16.10
CA ASN A 48 7.38 -14.15 15.58
C ASN A 48 8.29 -15.38 15.37
N GLY A 49 9.56 -15.29 15.79
CA GLY A 49 10.52 -16.38 15.70
C GLY A 49 11.05 -16.69 14.30
N LEU A 50 10.77 -15.85 13.29
CA LEU A 50 11.38 -16.02 11.95
C LEU A 50 12.88 -15.75 11.96
N ILE A 51 13.37 -14.92 12.90
CA ILE A 51 14.78 -14.86 13.25
C ILE A 51 14.93 -15.61 14.58
N PRO A 52 15.79 -16.63 14.67
CA PRO A 52 16.77 -17.07 13.68
C PRO A 52 16.31 -18.20 12.74
N ASN A 53 15.07 -18.69 12.80
CA ASN A 53 14.68 -19.94 12.18
C ASN A 53 14.68 -19.93 10.63
N PHE A 54 14.48 -18.75 10.01
CA PHE A 54 14.40 -18.58 8.54
C PHE A 54 15.33 -17.49 8.01
N PHE A 55 15.78 -16.59 8.87
CA PHE A 55 16.69 -15.52 8.48
C PHE A 55 17.95 -15.59 9.32
N ASP A 56 19.07 -15.86 8.66
CA ASP A 56 20.37 -15.94 9.27
C ASP A 56 21.03 -14.56 9.38
N GLY A 57 21.90 -14.42 10.39
CA GLY A 57 22.64 -13.19 10.62
C GLY A 57 23.37 -13.19 11.98
N LYS A 58 24.23 -12.20 12.14
CA LYS A 58 24.90 -11.97 13.43
C LYS A 58 23.89 -11.32 14.39
N ARG A 59 23.63 -11.97 15.51
CA ARG A 59 22.68 -11.52 16.54
C ARG A 59 23.29 -11.50 17.93
N GLU A 60 22.80 -10.56 18.75
CA GLU A 60 23.07 -10.42 20.18
C GLU A 60 21.76 -10.15 20.91
N GLY A 61 21.69 -10.44 22.21
CA GLY A 61 20.50 -10.23 23.03
C GLY A 61 19.47 -11.37 22.93
N ASN A 62 18.34 -11.22 23.62
CA ASN A 62 17.30 -12.25 23.75
C ASN A 62 15.88 -11.68 23.57
N VAL A 63 14.98 -12.53 23.09
CA VAL A 63 13.54 -12.23 22.99
C VAL A 63 12.78 -13.23 23.83
N TYR A 64 11.90 -12.73 24.68
CA TYR A 64 11.09 -13.55 25.58
C TYR A 64 9.60 -13.37 25.28
N LEU A 65 8.87 -14.46 25.35
CA LEU A 65 7.41 -14.50 25.37
C LEU A 65 6.96 -14.96 26.76
N ASP A 66 6.45 -14.07 27.56
CA ASP A 66 6.39 -14.19 29.02
C ASP A 66 7.80 -14.45 29.59
N ASN A 67 8.09 -15.65 30.11
CA ASN A 67 9.42 -16.01 30.62
C ASN A 67 10.19 -16.99 29.73
N ASP A 68 9.60 -17.38 28.58
CA ASP A 68 10.17 -18.35 27.67
C ASP A 68 11.01 -17.65 26.57
N SER A 69 12.25 -18.11 26.36
CA SER A 69 13.09 -17.60 25.27
C SER A 69 12.58 -18.04 23.91
N ILE A 70 12.17 -17.11 23.04
CA ILE A 70 11.69 -17.42 21.67
C ILE A 70 12.78 -18.16 20.87
N SER A 71 14.04 -17.83 21.08
CA SER A 71 15.14 -18.47 20.35
C SER A 71 15.36 -19.96 20.70
N GLU A 72 14.82 -20.41 21.83
CA GLU A 72 14.90 -21.81 22.29
C GLU A 72 13.61 -22.59 22.00
N MET A 73 12.53 -21.88 21.63
CA MET A 73 11.25 -22.51 21.33
C MET A 73 11.20 -23.03 19.88
N PRO A 74 10.66 -24.25 19.68
CA PRO A 74 10.35 -24.72 18.31
C PRO A 74 9.32 -23.80 17.64
N ILE A 75 9.46 -23.56 16.34
CA ILE A 75 8.59 -22.63 15.60
C ILE A 75 7.11 -22.99 15.69
N TYR A 76 6.77 -24.29 15.78
CA TYR A 76 5.38 -24.72 15.94
C TYR A 76 4.78 -24.36 17.30
N GLU A 77 5.58 -24.22 18.35
CA GLU A 77 5.12 -23.73 19.66
C GLU A 77 4.95 -22.22 19.64
N ILE A 78 5.87 -21.50 19.02
CA ILE A 78 5.73 -20.05 18.80
C ILE A 78 4.43 -19.77 18.05
N SER A 79 4.13 -20.51 16.98
CA SER A 79 2.95 -20.31 16.14
C SER A 79 1.61 -20.55 16.85
N LYS A 80 1.59 -21.29 17.96
CA LYS A 80 0.38 -21.43 18.82
C LYS A 80 0.08 -20.15 19.62
N ARG A 81 1.13 -19.41 20.00
CA ARG A 81 1.06 -18.25 20.89
C ARG A 81 1.12 -16.93 20.15
N VAL A 82 1.81 -16.91 19.00
CA VAL A 82 2.08 -15.73 18.17
C VAL A 82 1.53 -15.96 16.78
N GLY A 83 0.54 -15.17 16.39
CA GLY A 83 -0.01 -15.14 15.04
C GLY A 83 0.56 -13.99 14.22
N SER A 84 0.92 -14.23 12.96
CA SER A 84 1.49 -13.21 12.08
C SER A 84 0.60 -12.94 10.88
N VAL A 85 0.44 -11.66 10.55
CA VAL A 85 -0.20 -11.19 9.30
C VAL A 85 0.85 -10.40 8.52
N PHE A 86 1.19 -10.89 7.33
CA PHE A 86 2.23 -10.31 6.50
C PHE A 86 1.70 -9.19 5.59
N GLN A 87 2.59 -8.34 5.12
CA GLN A 87 2.32 -7.22 4.23
C GLN A 87 1.52 -7.62 2.98
N ASN A 88 1.86 -8.75 2.38
CA ASN A 88 1.15 -9.29 1.23
C ASN A 88 0.37 -10.55 1.60
N PRO A 89 -0.95 -10.48 1.77
CA PRO A 89 -1.75 -11.65 2.16
C PRO A 89 -1.66 -12.80 1.14
N LYS A 90 -1.34 -12.52 -0.13
CA LYS A 90 -1.20 -13.57 -1.15
C LYS A 90 -0.04 -14.53 -0.86
N THR A 91 1.02 -14.06 -0.21
CA THR A 91 2.17 -14.89 0.15
C THR A 91 1.94 -15.72 1.40
N GLN A 92 0.84 -15.47 2.12
CA GLN A 92 0.46 -16.17 3.33
C GLN A 92 -0.48 -17.35 3.06
N PHE A 93 -1.22 -17.32 1.94
CA PHE A 93 -2.22 -18.35 1.63
C PHE A 93 -1.62 -19.62 1.06
N PHE A 94 -2.06 -20.75 1.58
CA PHE A 94 -1.69 -22.10 1.15
C PHE A 94 -2.81 -22.77 0.35
N ASN A 95 -4.07 -22.38 0.58
CA ASN A 95 -5.24 -22.99 -0.01
C ASN A 95 -5.82 -22.15 -1.16
N VAL A 96 -6.64 -22.80 -1.99
CA VAL A 96 -7.34 -22.13 -3.10
C VAL A 96 -8.69 -21.57 -2.66
N ASP A 97 -9.33 -22.20 -1.69
CA ASP A 97 -10.62 -21.78 -1.13
C ASP A 97 -10.46 -21.22 0.28
N THR A 98 -11.40 -20.32 0.62
CA THR A 98 -11.38 -19.59 1.88
C THR A 98 -11.64 -20.45 3.10
N THR A 99 -12.50 -21.46 2.98
CA THR A 99 -12.86 -22.32 4.10
C THR A 99 -11.69 -23.16 4.55
N SER A 100 -11.00 -23.82 3.61
CA SER A 100 -9.77 -24.58 3.87
C SER A 100 -8.68 -23.67 4.46
N GLU A 101 -8.54 -22.43 3.95
CA GLU A 101 -7.56 -21.48 4.49
C GLU A 101 -7.87 -21.07 5.93
N LEU A 102 -9.14 -20.83 6.26
CA LEU A 102 -9.56 -20.45 7.61
C LEU A 102 -9.28 -21.53 8.66
N VAL A 103 -9.33 -22.81 8.29
CA VAL A 103 -9.09 -23.92 9.20
C VAL A 103 -7.69 -24.48 9.16
N PHE A 104 -6.89 -24.12 8.16
CA PHE A 104 -5.55 -24.66 7.89
C PHE A 104 -4.64 -24.67 9.12
N GLY A 105 -4.55 -23.56 9.85
CA GLY A 105 -3.75 -23.46 11.06
C GLY A 105 -4.24 -24.38 12.18
N CYS A 106 -5.55 -24.57 12.32
CA CYS A 106 -6.16 -25.44 13.30
C CYS A 106 -5.88 -26.93 12.98
N GLU A 107 -5.93 -27.30 11.69
CA GLU A 107 -5.60 -28.66 11.22
C GLU A 107 -4.13 -28.99 11.46
N ASN A 108 -3.21 -28.07 11.16
CA ASN A 108 -1.77 -28.23 11.40
C ASN A 108 -1.45 -28.40 12.89
N LEU A 109 -2.27 -27.83 13.76
CA LEU A 109 -2.14 -28.02 15.22
C LEU A 109 -2.90 -29.27 15.74
N SER A 110 -3.39 -30.11 14.82
CA SER A 110 -4.10 -31.35 15.15
C SER A 110 -5.29 -31.17 16.11
N MET A 111 -6.03 -30.07 15.95
CA MET A 111 -7.25 -29.83 16.72
C MET A 111 -8.36 -30.78 16.31
N SER A 112 -9.26 -31.11 17.22
CA SER A 112 -10.41 -31.97 16.91
C SER A 112 -11.36 -31.30 15.91
N VAL A 113 -12.06 -32.11 15.10
CA VAL A 113 -13.03 -31.62 14.10
C VAL A 113 -14.09 -30.71 14.72
N ASP A 114 -14.56 -31.05 15.93
CA ASP A 114 -15.59 -30.25 16.62
C ASP A 114 -15.03 -28.88 17.06
N GLU A 115 -13.79 -28.86 17.54
CA GLU A 115 -13.13 -27.59 17.88
C GLU A 115 -12.85 -26.74 16.63
N ILE A 116 -12.43 -27.33 15.52
CA ILE A 116 -12.22 -26.64 14.24
C ILE A 116 -13.53 -26.00 13.76
N LYS A 117 -14.63 -26.74 13.75
CA LYS A 117 -15.96 -26.21 13.37
C LYS A 117 -16.40 -25.04 14.26
N LYS A 118 -16.19 -25.16 15.56
CA LYS A 118 -16.52 -24.11 16.53
C LYS A 118 -15.71 -22.85 16.26
N ARG A 119 -14.40 -22.98 16.01
CA ARG A 119 -13.50 -21.87 15.71
C ARG A 119 -13.82 -21.23 14.37
N LEU A 120 -14.09 -22.03 13.32
CA LEU A 120 -14.53 -21.54 12.02
C LEU A 120 -15.78 -20.68 12.14
N ASN A 121 -16.84 -21.19 12.78
CA ASN A 121 -18.08 -20.45 12.97
C ASN A 121 -17.85 -19.14 13.73
N ARG A 122 -17.00 -19.18 14.75
CA ARG A 122 -16.65 -18.00 15.52
C ARG A 122 -15.95 -16.95 14.67
N VAL A 123 -14.90 -17.31 13.91
CA VAL A 123 -14.17 -16.31 13.10
C VAL A 123 -15.02 -15.80 11.95
N VAL A 124 -15.85 -16.65 11.31
CA VAL A 124 -16.79 -16.21 10.28
C VAL A 124 -17.71 -15.12 10.82
N TYR A 125 -18.32 -15.35 11.99
CA TYR A 125 -19.17 -14.37 12.68
C TYR A 125 -18.38 -13.13 13.12
N ASP A 126 -17.20 -13.33 13.73
CA ASP A 126 -16.38 -12.27 14.29
C ASP A 126 -15.88 -11.29 13.24
N PHE A 127 -15.59 -11.76 12.05
CA PHE A 127 -15.09 -10.95 10.94
C PHE A 127 -16.16 -10.55 9.92
N GLY A 128 -17.40 -11.03 10.08
CA GLY A 128 -18.52 -10.76 9.16
C GLY A 128 -18.20 -11.22 7.74
N ILE A 129 -17.67 -12.45 7.61
CA ILE A 129 -17.19 -13.01 6.33
C ILE A 129 -18.04 -14.18 5.84
N ASP A 130 -19.30 -14.27 6.27
CA ASP A 130 -20.23 -15.32 5.84
C ASP A 130 -20.34 -15.42 4.32
N ASN A 131 -20.36 -14.27 3.65
CA ASN A 131 -20.42 -14.16 2.21
C ASN A 131 -19.11 -14.55 1.50
N LEU A 132 -18.01 -14.75 2.22
CA LEU A 132 -16.70 -15.12 1.70
C LEU A 132 -16.38 -16.61 1.90
N VAL A 133 -17.18 -17.34 2.67
CA VAL A 133 -17.05 -18.80 2.88
C VAL A 133 -17.21 -19.52 1.54
N ASP A 134 -16.42 -20.58 1.31
CA ASP A 134 -16.41 -21.41 0.11
C ASP A 134 -16.11 -20.62 -1.20
N LYS A 135 -15.38 -19.51 -1.09
CA LYS A 135 -14.95 -18.72 -2.27
C LYS A 135 -13.51 -19.04 -2.66
N ASN A 136 -13.24 -18.84 -3.95
CA ASN A 136 -11.88 -18.91 -4.45
C ASN A 136 -11.10 -17.66 -4.03
N ILE A 137 -10.01 -17.84 -3.27
CA ILE A 137 -9.16 -16.76 -2.72
C ILE A 137 -8.61 -15.84 -3.80
N PHE A 138 -8.26 -16.38 -4.97
CA PHE A 138 -7.69 -15.58 -6.06
C PHE A 138 -8.70 -14.60 -6.67
N LYS A 139 -10.00 -14.83 -6.49
CA LYS A 139 -11.06 -13.95 -6.97
C LYS A 139 -11.46 -12.86 -5.97
N LEU A 140 -10.93 -12.89 -4.76
CA LEU A 140 -11.21 -11.92 -3.72
C LEU A 140 -10.48 -10.59 -3.99
N SER A 141 -11.10 -9.48 -3.58
CA SER A 141 -10.47 -8.17 -3.52
C SER A 141 -9.34 -8.13 -2.47
N GLY A 142 -8.48 -7.09 -2.51
CA GLY A 142 -7.41 -6.92 -1.53
C GLY A 142 -7.90 -6.88 -0.08
N GLY A 143 -8.97 -6.11 0.18
CA GLY A 143 -9.57 -6.02 1.52
C GLY A 143 -10.19 -7.34 2.01
N GLU A 144 -10.87 -8.08 1.11
CA GLU A 144 -11.41 -9.41 1.44
C GLU A 144 -10.29 -10.40 1.75
N LYS A 145 -9.21 -10.39 0.96
CA LYS A 145 -8.01 -11.22 1.24
C LYS A 145 -7.42 -10.90 2.60
N GLN A 146 -7.31 -9.62 2.95
CA GLN A 146 -6.80 -9.21 4.26
C GLN A 146 -7.70 -9.69 5.39
N LYS A 147 -9.04 -9.60 5.23
CA LYS A 147 -9.99 -10.14 6.21
C LYS A 147 -9.83 -11.66 6.39
N ILE A 148 -9.66 -12.41 5.30
CA ILE A 148 -9.41 -13.86 5.37
C ILE A 148 -8.08 -14.17 6.05
N ALA A 149 -6.99 -13.44 5.73
CA ALA A 149 -5.70 -13.62 6.38
C ALA A 149 -5.77 -13.36 7.90
N CYS A 150 -6.44 -12.29 8.31
CA CYS A 150 -6.65 -12.00 9.73
C CYS A 150 -7.54 -13.06 10.42
N ALA A 151 -8.59 -13.52 9.73
CA ALA A 151 -9.50 -14.52 10.26
C ALA A 151 -8.82 -15.90 10.41
N SER A 152 -7.98 -16.32 9.44
CA SER A 152 -7.23 -17.58 9.51
C SER A 152 -6.26 -17.60 10.68
N VAL A 153 -5.53 -16.49 10.90
CA VAL A 153 -4.66 -16.34 12.07
C VAL A 153 -5.48 -16.37 13.38
N SER A 154 -6.62 -15.67 13.40
CA SER A 154 -7.50 -15.63 14.58
C SER A 154 -8.13 -16.97 14.91
N ALA A 155 -8.35 -17.86 13.92
CA ALA A 155 -8.91 -19.18 14.14
C ALA A 155 -8.06 -20.06 15.06
N VAL A 156 -6.74 -19.92 14.96
CA VAL A 156 -5.78 -20.58 15.88
C VAL A 156 -5.93 -20.05 17.31
N GLY A 157 -6.26 -18.78 17.47
CA GLY A 157 -6.50 -18.15 18.76
C GLY A 157 -5.24 -17.69 19.50
N PRO A 158 -4.19 -17.19 18.84
CA PRO A 158 -2.95 -16.79 19.50
C PRO A 158 -3.20 -15.64 20.48
N ASP A 159 -2.35 -15.50 21.50
CA ASP A 159 -2.42 -14.41 22.47
C ASP A 159 -1.73 -13.13 21.99
N VAL A 160 -0.75 -13.27 21.11
CA VAL A 160 0.01 -12.17 20.50
C VAL A 160 -0.23 -12.16 18.99
N LEU A 161 -0.52 -11.00 18.44
CA LEU A 161 -0.72 -10.77 17.01
C LEU A 161 0.33 -9.79 16.49
N ILE A 162 1.05 -10.15 15.45
CA ILE A 162 2.07 -9.33 14.82
C ILE A 162 1.65 -9.03 13.39
N LEU A 163 1.59 -7.75 13.05
CA LEU A 163 1.14 -7.28 11.75
C LEU A 163 2.22 -6.41 11.13
N ASP A 164 2.65 -6.79 9.93
CA ASP A 164 3.66 -6.04 9.17
C ASP A 164 3.00 -5.39 7.96
N GLU A 165 2.82 -4.06 8.01
CA GLU A 165 2.17 -3.21 7.00
C GLU A 165 0.84 -3.76 6.45
N PRO A 166 -0.10 -4.14 7.32
CA PRO A 166 -1.33 -4.84 6.93
C PRO A 166 -2.26 -3.99 6.05
N SER A 167 -2.10 -2.66 6.04
CA SER A 167 -2.97 -1.75 5.29
C SER A 167 -2.44 -1.36 3.91
N SER A 168 -1.26 -1.83 3.50
CA SER A 168 -0.58 -1.40 2.27
C SER A 168 -1.45 -1.49 1.00
N ASN A 169 -2.32 -2.51 0.91
CA ASN A 169 -3.19 -2.77 -0.25
C ASN A 169 -4.68 -2.49 0.03
N LEU A 170 -5.01 -1.81 1.13
CA LEU A 170 -6.38 -1.51 1.52
C LEU A 170 -6.83 -0.15 1.00
N ASP A 171 -8.07 -0.09 0.49
CA ASP A 171 -8.77 1.18 0.28
C ASP A 171 -9.19 1.79 1.63
N SER A 172 -9.63 3.05 1.62
CA SER A 172 -9.98 3.77 2.84
C SER A 172 -11.05 3.05 3.65
N LYS A 173 -12.10 2.53 2.99
CA LYS A 173 -13.16 1.78 3.66
C LYS A 173 -12.63 0.50 4.31
N SER A 174 -11.80 -0.25 3.58
CA SER A 174 -11.19 -1.48 4.11
C SER A 174 -10.23 -1.19 5.28
N SER A 175 -9.57 -0.03 5.30
CA SER A 175 -8.73 0.40 6.42
C SER A 175 -9.56 0.69 7.67
N TRP A 176 -10.72 1.33 7.55
CA TRP A 176 -11.66 1.53 8.67
C TRP A 176 -12.29 0.20 9.15
N ASP A 177 -12.61 -0.71 8.22
CA ASP A 177 -13.05 -2.06 8.59
C ASP A 177 -11.94 -2.82 9.33
N PHE A 178 -10.68 -2.60 8.97
CA PHE A 178 -9.54 -3.21 9.65
C PHE A 178 -9.33 -2.65 11.06
N GLU A 179 -9.55 -1.36 11.29
CA GLU A 179 -9.59 -0.76 12.63
C GLU A 179 -10.56 -1.51 13.55
N LYS A 180 -11.76 -1.86 13.05
CA LYS A 180 -12.76 -2.61 13.83
C LYS A 180 -12.25 -4.00 14.23
N ILE A 181 -11.48 -4.67 13.36
CA ILE A 181 -10.84 -5.94 13.66
C ILE A 181 -9.82 -5.77 14.79
N LEU A 182 -8.96 -4.75 14.69
CA LEU A 182 -7.95 -4.44 15.72
C LEU A 182 -8.61 -4.14 17.06
N LYS A 183 -9.68 -3.33 17.06
CA LYS A 183 -10.46 -3.01 18.26
C LYS A 183 -11.03 -4.27 18.89
N LYS A 184 -11.59 -5.18 18.08
CA LYS A 184 -12.11 -6.45 18.57
C LYS A 184 -11.04 -7.32 19.23
N TRP A 185 -9.85 -7.40 18.64
CA TRP A 185 -8.73 -8.13 19.26
C TRP A 185 -8.30 -7.48 20.59
N LYS A 186 -8.25 -6.17 20.65
CA LYS A 186 -7.98 -5.42 21.88
C LYS A 186 -9.02 -5.71 22.96
N ASP A 187 -10.31 -5.66 22.62
CA ASP A 187 -11.42 -5.95 23.54
C ASP A 187 -11.40 -7.41 24.03
N GLN A 188 -10.82 -8.32 23.26
CA GLN A 188 -10.57 -9.72 23.64
C GLN A 188 -9.30 -9.89 24.50
N GLY A 189 -8.59 -8.80 24.83
CA GLY A 189 -7.36 -8.84 25.62
C GLY A 189 -6.15 -9.37 24.87
N LYS A 190 -6.16 -9.39 23.52
CA LYS A 190 -5.02 -9.79 22.71
C LYS A 190 -3.95 -8.72 22.71
N THR A 191 -2.69 -9.13 22.76
CA THR A 191 -1.54 -8.24 22.56
C THR A 191 -1.31 -8.07 21.06
N VAL A 192 -1.23 -6.84 20.57
CA VAL A 192 -1.09 -6.56 19.14
C VAL A 192 0.10 -5.67 18.88
N ILE A 193 0.97 -6.08 17.98
CA ILE A 193 2.14 -5.32 17.54
C ILE A 193 1.98 -5.03 16.05
N ILE A 194 1.91 -3.75 15.68
CA ILE A 194 1.64 -3.31 14.31
C ILE A 194 2.81 -2.48 13.82
N ALA A 195 3.50 -2.94 12.77
CA ALA A 195 4.41 -2.10 11.99
C ALA A 195 3.62 -1.47 10.85
N GLU A 196 3.53 -0.13 10.79
CA GLU A 196 2.68 0.54 9.81
C GLU A 196 3.22 1.92 9.42
N HIS A 197 2.94 2.32 8.16
CA HIS A 197 3.19 3.65 7.63
C HIS A 197 1.93 4.52 7.59
N LYS A 198 0.78 3.95 7.20
CA LYS A 198 -0.50 4.66 7.20
C LYS A 198 -1.09 4.67 8.61
N LEU A 199 -1.15 5.81 9.26
CA LEU A 199 -1.48 5.90 10.68
C LEU A 199 -2.93 6.27 10.97
N PHE A 200 -3.66 6.87 10.04
CA PHE A 200 -4.94 7.54 10.26
C PHE A 200 -6.04 6.66 10.88
N PHE A 201 -6.05 5.36 10.62
CA PHE A 201 -7.04 4.42 11.16
C PHE A 201 -6.64 3.81 12.50
N LEU A 202 -5.46 4.16 13.04
CA LEU A 202 -4.92 3.55 14.27
C LEU A 202 -5.14 4.38 15.53
N SER A 203 -5.58 5.64 15.38
CA SER A 203 -5.66 6.64 16.46
C SER A 203 -6.53 6.22 17.66
N ASN A 204 -7.51 5.34 17.45
CA ASN A 204 -8.45 4.89 18.49
C ASN A 204 -8.15 3.49 19.03
N VAL A 205 -7.14 2.82 18.49
CA VAL A 205 -6.85 1.42 18.84
C VAL A 205 -5.51 1.28 19.56
N VAL A 206 -4.50 2.02 19.11
CA VAL A 206 -3.13 1.97 19.64
C VAL A 206 -3.07 2.57 21.04
N ASP A 207 -2.32 1.94 21.94
CA ASP A 207 -2.03 2.43 23.30
C ASP A 207 -0.73 3.22 23.34
N ARG A 208 0.29 2.76 22.58
CA ARG A 208 1.63 3.34 22.60
C ARG A 208 2.27 3.23 21.20
N ALA A 209 2.98 4.28 20.80
CA ALA A 209 3.76 4.33 19.57
C ALA A 209 5.27 4.30 19.87
N ILE A 210 5.99 3.44 19.15
CA ILE A 210 7.44 3.24 19.26
C ILE A 210 8.07 3.76 17.95
N PHE A 211 8.85 4.83 18.06
CA PHE A 211 9.53 5.42 16.92
C PHE A 211 10.92 4.81 16.74
N ILE A 212 11.12 4.21 15.58
CA ILE A 212 12.35 3.54 15.20
C ILE A 212 13.04 4.35 14.11
N LYS A 213 14.32 4.62 14.31
CA LYS A 213 15.17 5.31 13.34
C LYS A 213 16.56 4.66 13.35
N ASP A 214 17.10 4.39 12.16
CA ASP A 214 18.44 3.84 11.96
C ASP A 214 18.72 2.61 12.85
N GLY A 215 17.75 1.70 12.94
CA GLY A 215 17.85 0.46 13.71
C GLY A 215 17.77 0.63 15.24
N LYS A 216 17.35 1.77 15.75
CA LYS A 216 17.25 2.06 17.18
C LYS A 216 15.86 2.55 17.57
N ILE A 217 15.41 2.22 18.78
CA ILE A 217 14.25 2.87 19.38
C ILE A 217 14.70 4.25 19.86
N CYS A 218 14.16 5.29 19.21
CA CYS A 218 14.52 6.66 19.53
C CYS A 218 13.55 7.34 20.49
N ARG A 219 12.27 6.97 20.42
CA ARG A 219 11.21 7.52 21.28
C ARG A 219 10.07 6.53 21.45
N GLU A 220 9.40 6.67 22.57
CA GLU A 220 8.15 6.02 22.90
C GLU A 220 7.15 7.09 23.34
N TRP A 221 5.90 6.99 22.88
CA TRP A 221 4.82 7.88 23.25
C TRP A 221 3.58 7.08 23.66
N SER A 222 2.88 7.53 24.66
CA SER A 222 1.47 7.15 24.82
C SER A 222 0.67 7.66 23.64
N ILE A 223 -0.50 7.06 23.35
CA ILE A 223 -1.32 7.51 22.22
C ILE A 223 -1.73 8.99 22.35
N ASN A 224 -1.94 9.49 23.55
CA ASN A 224 -2.32 10.89 23.74
C ASN A 224 -1.17 11.83 23.38
N GLU A 225 0.06 11.55 23.84
CA GLU A 225 1.26 12.29 23.43
C GLU A 225 1.49 12.17 21.92
N PHE A 226 1.26 10.98 21.34
CA PHE A 226 1.45 10.75 19.90
C PHE A 226 0.45 11.53 19.04
N LYS A 227 -0.77 11.76 19.54
CA LYS A 227 -1.76 12.63 18.86
C LYS A 227 -1.32 14.08 18.77
N ASP A 228 -0.58 14.56 19.77
CA ASP A 228 -0.20 15.97 19.92
C ASP A 228 1.10 16.33 19.17
N ILE A 229 1.86 15.35 18.68
CA ILE A 229 3.11 15.63 17.97
C ILE A 229 2.88 16.07 16.53
N ALA A 230 3.81 16.87 16.01
CA ALA A 230 3.89 17.17 14.58
C ALA A 230 4.52 15.98 13.82
N HIS A 231 3.72 15.01 13.38
CA HIS A 231 4.16 13.76 12.77
C HIS A 231 5.18 13.96 11.64
N ARG A 232 4.98 14.97 10.78
CA ARG A 232 5.89 15.32 9.69
C ARG A 232 7.32 15.64 10.14
N ASN A 233 7.51 16.18 11.36
CA ASN A 233 8.84 16.47 11.91
C ASN A 233 9.64 15.19 12.20
N PHE A 234 8.96 14.07 12.33
CA PHE A 234 9.55 12.74 12.54
C PHE A 234 9.57 11.90 11.26
N GLY A 235 9.20 12.45 10.10
CA GLY A 235 9.09 11.70 8.86
C GLY A 235 7.93 10.71 8.86
N LEU A 236 6.92 10.93 9.71
CA LEU A 236 5.75 10.07 9.84
C LEU A 236 4.54 10.63 9.09
N ARG A 237 3.70 9.74 8.57
CA ARG A 237 2.39 10.07 8.03
C ARG A 237 1.45 10.56 9.13
N GLN A 238 0.39 11.25 8.75
CA GLN A 238 -0.55 11.84 9.70
C GLN A 238 -1.39 10.79 10.41
N LEU A 239 -1.57 10.96 11.71
CA LEU A 239 -2.45 10.13 12.53
C LEU A 239 -3.93 10.54 12.40
N SER A 240 -4.22 11.80 12.04
CA SER A 240 -5.57 12.29 11.71
C SER A 240 -5.56 12.92 10.34
N LEU A 241 -6.60 12.65 9.57
CA LEU A 241 -6.83 13.25 8.24
C LEU A 241 -7.57 14.59 8.34
N ASP A 242 -8.18 14.90 9.49
CA ASP A 242 -9.04 16.10 9.69
C ASP A 242 -8.25 17.41 9.52
N ASN A 243 -6.97 17.39 9.86
CA ASN A 243 -6.09 18.57 9.85
C ASN A 243 -5.25 18.68 8.57
N LEU A 244 -5.50 17.84 7.58
CA LEU A 244 -4.80 17.93 6.30
C LEU A 244 -5.39 19.02 5.45
N GLU A 245 -4.58 20.04 5.18
CA GLU A 245 -4.93 21.12 4.28
C GLU A 245 -4.47 20.82 2.85
N LEU A 246 -5.30 21.23 1.88
CA LEU A 246 -4.93 21.19 0.47
C LEU A 246 -3.76 22.14 0.22
N LYS A 247 -2.64 21.61 -0.25
CA LYS A 247 -1.54 22.45 -0.73
C LYS A 247 -1.87 23.01 -2.12
N ARG A 248 -2.65 24.08 -2.16
CA ARG A 248 -3.04 24.73 -3.41
C ARG A 248 -1.80 25.25 -4.13
N LYS A 249 -1.43 24.62 -5.24
CA LYS A 249 -0.66 25.28 -6.29
C LYS A 249 -1.66 25.84 -7.30
N GLU A 250 -1.83 27.17 -7.30
CA GLU A 250 -2.65 27.84 -8.31
C GLU A 250 -1.90 27.83 -9.65
N TYR A 251 -2.15 26.81 -10.47
CA TYR A 251 -1.77 26.87 -11.88
C TYR A 251 -2.95 27.47 -12.65
N TYR A 252 -2.87 28.78 -12.92
CA TYR A 252 -3.84 29.45 -13.80
C TYR A 252 -3.45 29.19 -15.26
N SER A 253 -4.08 28.24 -15.91
CA SER A 253 -4.14 28.20 -17.37
C SER A 253 -5.26 29.15 -17.81
N LYS A 254 -4.92 30.25 -18.53
CA LYS A 254 -5.92 31.18 -19.07
C LYS A 254 -6.87 30.50 -20.08
N ASN A 255 -6.46 29.40 -20.71
CA ASN A 255 -7.26 28.59 -21.63
C ASN A 255 -7.20 27.15 -21.16
N GLN A 256 -8.25 26.68 -20.44
CA GLN A 256 -8.35 25.30 -20.00
C GLN A 256 -8.66 24.39 -21.20
N GLU A 257 -7.74 23.53 -21.55
CA GLU A 257 -7.93 22.46 -22.54
C GLU A 257 -8.45 21.19 -21.84
N PHE A 258 -9.17 20.36 -22.60
CA PHE A 258 -9.83 19.18 -22.06
C PHE A 258 -9.53 17.92 -22.89
N ILE A 259 -9.44 16.79 -22.19
CA ILE A 259 -9.61 15.46 -22.75
C ILE A 259 -11.11 15.16 -22.66
N GLU A 260 -11.75 14.82 -23.78
CA GLU A 260 -13.17 14.49 -23.78
C GLU A 260 -13.39 12.99 -24.00
N LEU A 261 -14.25 12.40 -23.20
CA LEU A 261 -14.67 11.00 -23.33
C LEU A 261 -16.13 10.99 -23.77
N ASN A 262 -16.44 10.30 -24.89
CA ASN A 262 -17.80 10.16 -25.40
C ASN A 262 -18.18 8.69 -25.50
N ASN A 263 -19.23 8.28 -24.78
CA ASN A 263 -19.73 6.90 -24.76
C ASN A 263 -18.65 5.84 -24.51
N PHE A 264 -17.75 6.12 -23.57
CA PHE A 264 -16.57 5.29 -23.28
C PHE A 264 -16.96 4.07 -22.47
N LYS A 265 -16.98 2.87 -23.11
CA LYS A 265 -17.58 1.65 -22.57
C LYS A 265 -16.65 0.45 -22.74
N PHE A 266 -16.65 -0.43 -21.74
CA PHE A 266 -15.87 -1.67 -21.79
C PHE A 266 -16.56 -2.80 -21.05
N ASN A 267 -16.48 -4.02 -21.63
CA ASN A 267 -17.02 -5.23 -21.03
C ASN A 267 -15.94 -6.33 -20.95
N TYR A 268 -15.91 -7.07 -19.84
CA TYR A 268 -15.25 -8.37 -19.77
C TYR A 268 -16.27 -9.47 -20.10
N GLY A 269 -16.17 -10.03 -21.30
CA GLY A 269 -17.18 -10.97 -21.80
C GLY A 269 -18.56 -10.31 -21.83
N LYS A 270 -19.50 -10.86 -21.06
CA LYS A 270 -20.87 -10.31 -20.93
C LYS A 270 -21.02 -9.26 -19.82
N THR A 271 -20.05 -9.13 -18.92
CA THR A 271 -20.14 -8.22 -17.78
C THR A 271 -19.64 -6.83 -18.17
N ARG A 272 -20.51 -5.83 -18.04
CA ARG A 272 -20.15 -4.42 -18.25
C ARG A 272 -19.35 -3.94 -17.05
N VAL A 273 -18.17 -3.36 -17.30
CA VAL A 273 -17.27 -2.85 -16.28
C VAL A 273 -17.09 -1.35 -16.37
N LEU A 274 -17.22 -0.76 -17.57
CA LEU A 274 -17.22 0.69 -17.75
C LEU A 274 -18.43 1.13 -18.56
N ASN A 275 -19.04 2.22 -18.11
CA ASN A 275 -20.12 2.91 -18.79
C ASN A 275 -20.05 4.41 -18.50
N ILE A 276 -19.12 5.10 -19.16
CA ILE A 276 -18.88 6.54 -19.01
C ILE A 276 -19.52 7.22 -20.23
N ASP A 277 -20.45 8.11 -19.97
CA ASP A 277 -21.15 8.84 -21.03
C ASP A 277 -20.26 9.98 -21.56
N ASN A 278 -20.62 11.25 -21.34
CA ASN A 278 -19.83 12.39 -21.80
C ASN A 278 -19.14 13.05 -20.61
N VAL A 279 -17.81 13.06 -20.62
CA VAL A 279 -17.00 13.65 -19.54
C VAL A 279 -15.88 14.49 -20.14
N LYS A 280 -15.66 15.68 -19.58
CA LYS A 280 -14.53 16.56 -19.91
C LYS A 280 -13.56 16.58 -18.75
N ILE A 281 -12.32 16.19 -19.00
CA ILE A 281 -11.26 16.07 -18.01
C ILE A 281 -10.20 17.13 -18.34
N PRO A 282 -9.75 17.98 -17.39
CA PRO A 282 -8.78 19.02 -17.68
C PRO A 282 -7.43 18.42 -18.08
N LYS A 283 -6.76 19.02 -19.07
CA LYS A 283 -5.38 18.71 -19.45
C LYS A 283 -4.37 19.44 -18.55
N ASN A 284 -3.14 18.95 -18.55
CA ASN A 284 -2.01 19.53 -17.84
C ASN A 284 -2.24 19.62 -16.32
N GLU A 285 -3.06 18.71 -15.81
CA GLU A 285 -3.44 18.64 -14.39
C GLU A 285 -3.04 17.29 -13.80
N ILE A 286 -2.95 17.23 -12.48
CA ILE A 286 -2.78 16.00 -11.73
C ILE A 286 -4.15 15.58 -11.20
N ILE A 287 -4.66 14.49 -11.75
CA ILE A 287 -6.05 14.05 -11.59
C ILE A 287 -6.06 12.79 -10.72
N ALA A 288 -6.61 12.87 -9.54
CA ALA A 288 -6.84 11.69 -8.72
C ALA A 288 -8.09 10.94 -9.20
N ILE A 289 -7.95 9.63 -9.38
CA ILE A 289 -9.04 8.70 -9.64
C ILE A 289 -9.34 7.96 -8.34
N ILE A 290 -10.46 8.31 -7.70
CA ILE A 290 -10.89 7.72 -6.43
C ILE A 290 -12.15 6.85 -6.62
N GLY A 291 -12.44 5.99 -5.65
CA GLY A 291 -13.61 5.09 -5.66
C GLY A 291 -13.28 3.75 -5.04
N LYS A 292 -14.28 2.98 -4.67
CA LYS A 292 -14.14 1.65 -4.04
C LYS A 292 -13.33 0.69 -4.91
N ASN A 293 -12.75 -0.34 -4.29
CA ASN A 293 -12.14 -1.44 -5.02
C ASN A 293 -13.20 -2.14 -5.89
N GLY A 294 -12.83 -2.47 -7.14
CA GLY A 294 -13.77 -3.03 -8.11
C GLY A 294 -14.65 -2.01 -8.85
N SER A 295 -14.59 -0.70 -8.55
CA SER A 295 -15.40 0.32 -9.24
C SER A 295 -14.99 0.60 -10.70
N GLY A 296 -13.93 -0.05 -11.21
CA GLY A 296 -13.52 0.09 -12.61
C GLY A 296 -12.32 1.00 -12.87
N LYS A 297 -11.66 1.57 -11.84
CA LYS A 297 -10.53 2.52 -11.96
C LYS A 297 -9.38 2.00 -12.84
N SER A 298 -8.80 0.84 -12.50
CA SER A 298 -7.70 0.25 -13.28
C SER A 298 -8.15 -0.21 -14.67
N THR A 299 -9.43 -0.60 -14.83
CA THR A 299 -9.99 -0.88 -16.15
C THR A 299 -10.09 0.39 -17.00
N PHE A 300 -10.51 1.50 -16.40
CA PHE A 300 -10.52 2.81 -17.05
C PHE A 300 -9.12 3.22 -17.50
N ALA A 301 -8.13 3.14 -16.61
CA ALA A 301 -6.73 3.43 -16.91
C ALA A 301 -6.22 2.62 -18.11
N ASN A 302 -6.45 1.30 -18.10
CA ASN A 302 -6.09 0.42 -19.22
C ASN A 302 -6.80 0.77 -20.54
N CYS A 303 -8.06 1.21 -20.46
CA CYS A 303 -8.82 1.66 -21.64
C CYS A 303 -8.31 3.02 -22.14
N LEU A 304 -7.97 3.93 -21.24
CA LEU A 304 -7.43 5.24 -21.55
C LEU A 304 -6.10 5.11 -22.32
N CYS A 305 -5.18 4.26 -21.85
CA CYS A 305 -3.93 3.95 -22.55
C CYS A 305 -4.12 3.18 -23.85
N GLY A 306 -5.32 2.66 -24.16
CA GLY A 306 -5.51 1.80 -25.33
C GLY A 306 -5.03 0.36 -25.17
N LEU A 307 -4.71 -0.09 -23.93
CA LEU A 307 -4.31 -1.47 -23.66
C LEU A 307 -5.47 -2.46 -23.86
N LYS A 308 -6.70 -2.03 -23.62
CA LYS A 308 -7.91 -2.84 -23.88
C LYS A 308 -8.42 -2.65 -25.32
N LYS A 309 -8.28 -3.69 -26.16
CA LYS A 309 -8.64 -3.65 -27.59
C LYS A 309 -10.14 -3.43 -27.83
N SER A 310 -11.01 -3.96 -26.95
CA SER A 310 -12.48 -3.93 -27.11
C SER A 310 -13.16 -2.72 -26.45
N CYS A 311 -12.39 -1.72 -26.00
CA CYS A 311 -12.96 -0.48 -25.50
C CYS A 311 -13.66 0.27 -26.64
N LYS A 312 -14.91 0.66 -26.41
CA LYS A 312 -15.78 1.39 -27.36
C LYS A 312 -15.89 2.85 -26.90
N GLY A 313 -16.36 3.70 -27.82
CA GLY A 313 -16.48 5.14 -27.61
C GLY A 313 -15.24 5.91 -28.08
N GLU A 314 -15.27 7.20 -27.89
CA GLU A 314 -14.25 8.13 -28.38
C GLU A 314 -13.50 8.78 -27.22
N LEU A 315 -12.21 8.91 -27.38
CA LEU A 315 -11.35 9.79 -26.59
C LEU A 315 -10.89 10.90 -27.53
N ILE A 316 -11.26 12.13 -27.23
CA ILE A 316 -10.89 13.30 -28.01
C ILE A 316 -9.76 14.03 -27.25
N TYR A 317 -8.67 14.30 -27.96
CA TYR A 317 -7.50 15.00 -27.47
C TYR A 317 -7.11 16.08 -28.50
N ASP A 318 -6.99 17.31 -28.08
CA ASP A 318 -6.77 18.48 -28.98
C ASP A 318 -7.80 18.56 -30.11
N GLY A 319 -9.08 18.32 -29.78
CA GLY A 319 -10.19 18.33 -30.74
C GLY A 319 -10.18 17.16 -31.75
N LYS A 320 -9.27 16.18 -31.61
CA LYS A 320 -9.17 15.03 -32.50
C LYS A 320 -9.46 13.72 -31.78
N PRO A 321 -10.30 12.83 -32.35
CA PRO A 321 -10.54 11.51 -31.78
C PRO A 321 -9.28 10.65 -31.93
N LEU A 322 -8.76 10.15 -30.79
CA LEU A 322 -7.62 9.24 -30.75
C LEU A 322 -8.05 7.80 -31.02
N LYS A 323 -7.45 7.18 -32.06
CA LYS A 323 -7.53 5.75 -32.27
C LYS A 323 -6.71 5.01 -31.19
N ARG A 324 -6.91 3.70 -31.06
CA ARG A 324 -6.20 2.87 -30.09
C ARG A 324 -4.66 3.02 -30.18
N LYS A 325 -4.08 3.04 -31.40
CA LYS A 325 -2.64 3.21 -31.59
C LYS A 325 -2.15 4.58 -31.10
N ASP A 326 -2.93 5.63 -31.37
CA ASP A 326 -2.59 6.98 -30.95
C ASP A 326 -2.59 7.10 -29.41
N ARG A 327 -3.56 6.43 -28.76
CA ARG A 327 -3.60 6.35 -27.29
C ARG A 327 -2.36 5.64 -26.72
N LEU A 328 -1.96 4.50 -27.27
CA LEU A 328 -0.72 3.80 -26.90
C LEU A 328 0.54 4.66 -27.07
N ASN A 329 0.59 5.47 -28.14
CA ASN A 329 1.72 6.33 -28.42
C ASN A 329 1.77 7.58 -27.53
N LYS A 330 0.60 8.09 -27.08
CA LYS A 330 0.50 9.30 -26.27
C LYS A 330 0.48 9.05 -24.76
N SER A 331 0.35 7.81 -24.33
CA SER A 331 0.23 7.48 -22.91
C SER A 331 1.27 6.45 -22.45
N TYR A 332 1.63 6.54 -21.17
CA TYR A 332 2.44 5.56 -20.46
C TYR A 332 1.77 5.23 -19.12
N MET A 333 1.85 3.97 -18.70
CA MET A 333 1.23 3.52 -17.45
C MET A 333 2.27 2.89 -16.52
N VAL A 334 2.35 3.40 -15.31
CA VAL A 334 3.08 2.79 -14.19
C VAL A 334 2.10 1.89 -13.44
N MET A 335 2.41 0.60 -13.38
CA MET A 335 1.55 -0.42 -12.77
C MET A 335 1.69 -0.43 -11.26
N GLN A 336 0.65 -0.89 -10.55
CA GLN A 336 0.66 -1.08 -9.10
C GLN A 336 1.79 -2.02 -8.65
N ASP A 337 1.93 -3.17 -9.33
CA ASP A 337 3.05 -4.09 -9.10
C ASP A 337 4.13 -3.84 -10.16
N VAL A 338 5.10 -3.01 -9.80
CA VAL A 338 6.22 -2.63 -10.69
C VAL A 338 7.13 -3.81 -11.04
N ASN A 339 7.09 -4.94 -10.29
CA ASN A 339 7.86 -6.13 -10.65
C ASN A 339 7.42 -6.75 -11.98
N HIS A 340 6.19 -6.49 -12.40
CA HIS A 340 5.68 -6.92 -13.72
C HIS A 340 6.10 -5.98 -14.86
N GLN A 341 6.73 -4.86 -14.56
CA GLN A 341 7.09 -3.83 -15.53
C GLN A 341 8.61 -3.73 -15.73
N LEU A 342 9.39 -4.01 -14.68
CA LEU A 342 10.85 -3.92 -14.69
C LEU A 342 11.45 -5.29 -15.05
N PHE A 343 12.20 -5.37 -16.17
CA PHE A 343 12.71 -6.66 -16.67
C PHE A 343 14.07 -6.59 -17.36
N THR A 344 14.71 -5.39 -17.40
CA THR A 344 16.04 -5.22 -18.00
C THR A 344 17.17 -5.66 -17.06
N GLU A 345 18.40 -5.67 -17.57
CA GLU A 345 19.59 -6.07 -16.82
C GLU A 345 20.08 -4.98 -15.86
N SER A 346 19.80 -3.70 -16.18
CA SER A 346 20.17 -2.57 -15.33
C SER A 346 19.06 -1.52 -15.21
N VAL A 347 19.15 -0.70 -14.17
CA VAL A 347 18.26 0.47 -13.98
C VAL A 347 18.40 1.47 -15.14
N LEU A 348 19.60 1.65 -15.65
CA LEU A 348 19.83 2.54 -16.79
C LEU A 348 19.13 2.00 -18.04
N ASP A 349 19.27 0.72 -18.34
CA ASP A 349 18.62 0.07 -19.49
C ASP A 349 17.09 0.16 -19.41
N GLU A 350 16.54 0.07 -18.20
CA GLU A 350 15.08 0.19 -17.97
C GLU A 350 14.56 1.59 -18.35
N VAL A 351 15.33 2.62 -18.06
CA VAL A 351 15.00 4.00 -18.44
C VAL A 351 15.20 4.22 -19.95
N LEU A 352 16.30 3.76 -20.51
CA LEU A 352 16.61 3.89 -21.96
C LEU A 352 15.56 3.17 -22.80
N LEU A 353 15.12 1.98 -22.40
CA LEU A 353 14.09 1.22 -23.11
C LEU A 353 12.76 1.98 -23.25
N SER A 354 12.49 2.91 -22.36
CA SER A 354 11.28 3.72 -22.37
C SER A 354 11.36 4.94 -23.31
N MET A 355 12.52 5.24 -23.84
CA MET A 355 12.76 6.34 -24.77
C MET A 355 12.45 5.92 -26.21
N ASP A 356 11.95 6.84 -27.04
CA ASP A 356 11.80 6.61 -28.48
C ASP A 356 13.18 6.58 -29.19
N GLU A 357 14.16 7.35 -28.70
CA GLU A 357 15.57 7.35 -29.08
C GLU A 357 16.41 7.33 -27.81
N GLU A 358 17.40 6.43 -27.74
CA GLU A 358 18.24 6.27 -26.55
C GLU A 358 19.12 7.51 -26.33
N ASP A 359 19.01 8.10 -25.14
CA ASP A 359 19.78 9.27 -24.70
C ASP A 359 20.31 9.00 -23.28
N ILE A 360 21.58 8.58 -23.21
CA ILE A 360 22.23 8.20 -21.96
C ILE A 360 22.33 9.40 -21.00
N GLU A 361 22.65 10.59 -21.49
CA GLU A 361 22.83 11.78 -20.68
C GLU A 361 21.49 12.16 -20.05
N LEU A 362 20.41 12.18 -20.83
CA LEU A 362 19.07 12.44 -20.35
C LEU A 362 18.60 11.36 -19.36
N ALA A 363 18.89 10.08 -19.62
CA ALA A 363 18.56 8.99 -18.71
C ALA A 363 19.26 9.14 -17.36
N GLU A 364 20.55 9.46 -17.37
CA GLU A 364 21.31 9.71 -16.14
C GLU A 364 20.80 10.95 -15.39
N ASP A 365 20.41 12.02 -16.08
CA ASP A 365 19.83 13.22 -15.45
C ASP A 365 18.49 12.90 -14.78
N ILE A 366 17.64 12.11 -15.43
CA ILE A 366 16.40 11.62 -14.83
C ILE A 366 16.72 10.78 -13.58
N LEU A 367 17.68 9.86 -13.67
CA LEU A 367 18.08 9.04 -12.51
C LEU A 367 18.67 9.89 -11.38
N ARG A 368 19.45 10.96 -11.69
CA ARG A 368 19.93 11.90 -10.67
C ARG A 368 18.78 12.63 -9.96
N SER A 369 17.80 13.12 -10.72
CA SER A 369 16.63 13.82 -10.15
C SER A 369 15.84 12.97 -9.16
N LEU A 370 15.82 11.65 -9.40
CA LEU A 370 15.13 10.66 -8.58
C LEU A 370 16.02 10.01 -7.50
N ASN A 371 17.27 10.48 -7.37
CA ASN A 371 18.27 9.89 -6.47
C ASN A 371 18.49 8.38 -6.71
N LEU A 372 18.63 8.00 -7.97
CA LEU A 372 18.84 6.62 -8.42
C LEU A 372 20.16 6.42 -9.17
N ILE A 373 20.91 7.47 -9.45
CA ILE A 373 22.12 7.40 -10.29
C ILE A 373 23.17 6.42 -9.74
N HIS A 374 23.26 6.28 -8.41
CA HIS A 374 24.17 5.34 -7.76
C HIS A 374 23.78 3.86 -7.93
N LEU A 375 22.56 3.61 -8.43
CA LEU A 375 22.00 2.29 -8.70
C LEU A 375 21.90 2.03 -10.21
N LYS A 376 22.44 2.87 -11.07
CA LYS A 376 22.24 2.80 -12.52
C LYS A 376 22.62 1.43 -13.11
N ASP A 377 23.68 0.81 -12.58
CA ASP A 377 24.19 -0.47 -13.04
C ASP A 377 23.59 -1.67 -12.25
N ALA A 378 22.73 -1.42 -11.27
CA ALA A 378 22.10 -2.47 -10.48
C ALA A 378 20.95 -3.13 -11.24
N HIS A 379 20.76 -4.44 -11.05
CA HIS A 379 19.61 -5.14 -11.60
C HIS A 379 18.31 -4.67 -10.90
N PRO A 380 17.25 -4.28 -11.64
CA PRO A 380 16.03 -3.74 -11.04
C PRO A 380 15.40 -4.63 -9.97
N MET A 381 15.50 -5.96 -10.12
CA MET A 381 14.94 -6.89 -9.14
C MET A 381 15.69 -6.92 -7.80
N ALA A 382 16.94 -6.43 -7.74
CA ALA A 382 17.72 -6.33 -6.51
C ALA A 382 17.35 -5.10 -5.66
N LEU A 383 16.55 -4.18 -6.21
CA LEU A 383 16.16 -2.94 -5.55
C LEU A 383 15.07 -3.14 -4.49
N SER A 384 15.04 -2.25 -3.51
CA SER A 384 13.89 -2.14 -2.58
C SER A 384 12.61 -1.72 -3.31
N GLY A 385 11.44 -1.97 -2.72
CA GLY A 385 10.16 -1.62 -3.32
C GLY A 385 10.05 -0.14 -3.69
N GLY A 386 10.52 0.76 -2.82
CA GLY A 386 10.52 2.20 -3.09
C GLY A 386 11.48 2.63 -4.20
N GLU A 387 12.62 1.95 -4.35
CA GLU A 387 13.54 2.19 -5.46
C GLU A 387 12.96 1.72 -6.79
N LYS A 388 12.38 0.52 -6.83
CA LYS A 388 11.65 0.00 -8.00
C LYS A 388 10.56 0.96 -8.47
N GLN A 389 9.78 1.50 -7.53
CA GLN A 389 8.73 2.48 -7.82
C GLN A 389 9.32 3.73 -8.49
N ARG A 390 10.44 4.25 -7.96
CA ARG A 390 11.11 5.41 -8.56
C ARG A 390 11.72 5.11 -9.93
N VAL A 391 12.22 3.89 -10.17
CA VAL A 391 12.69 3.46 -11.51
C VAL A 391 11.53 3.47 -12.50
N ALA A 392 10.36 2.94 -12.13
CA ALA A 392 9.17 2.97 -12.99
C ALA A 392 8.71 4.41 -13.30
N ILE A 393 8.85 5.34 -12.33
CA ILE A 393 8.59 6.78 -12.56
C ILE A 393 9.67 7.37 -13.50
N ALA A 394 10.94 6.98 -13.35
CA ALA A 394 12.01 7.41 -14.26
C ALA A 394 11.69 7.01 -15.71
N SER A 395 11.27 5.76 -15.93
CA SER A 395 10.84 5.26 -17.23
C SER A 395 9.63 6.03 -17.77
N ALA A 396 8.67 6.40 -16.92
CA ALA A 396 7.53 7.21 -17.32
C ALA A 396 7.98 8.63 -17.77
N ILE A 397 8.90 9.27 -17.06
CA ILE A 397 9.49 10.57 -17.46
C ILE A 397 10.22 10.45 -18.79
N ALA A 398 11.06 9.41 -18.91
CA ALA A 398 11.87 9.15 -20.10
C ALA A 398 11.03 8.91 -21.36
N SER A 399 9.82 8.36 -21.20
CA SER A 399 8.91 8.09 -22.30
C SER A 399 8.42 9.34 -23.04
N LYS A 400 8.54 10.52 -22.43
CA LYS A 400 8.08 11.83 -22.98
C LYS A 400 6.63 11.82 -23.49
N LYS A 401 5.75 10.96 -22.90
CA LYS A 401 4.35 10.86 -23.28
C LYS A 401 3.53 11.98 -22.66
N GLU A 402 2.44 12.36 -23.32
CA GLU A 402 1.58 13.50 -22.93
C GLU A 402 0.60 13.15 -21.82
N ILE A 403 0.29 11.84 -21.64
CA ILE A 403 -0.62 11.30 -20.65
C ILE A 403 0.10 10.23 -19.85
N LEU A 404 0.28 10.45 -18.56
CA LEU A 404 0.84 9.46 -17.65
C LEU A 404 -0.24 8.93 -16.71
N ILE A 405 -0.20 7.63 -16.44
CA ILE A 405 -1.13 6.99 -15.52
C ILE A 405 -0.33 6.23 -14.48
N PHE A 406 -0.67 6.46 -13.21
CA PHE A 406 -0.04 5.81 -12.07
C PHE A 406 -1.11 5.03 -11.30
N ASP A 407 -0.92 3.72 -11.15
CA ASP A 407 -1.85 2.87 -10.38
C ASP A 407 -1.23 2.60 -8.99
N GLU A 408 -1.79 3.23 -7.96
CA GLU A 408 -1.35 3.17 -6.54
C GLU A 408 0.15 3.47 -6.32
N PRO A 409 0.68 4.62 -6.78
CA PRO A 409 2.12 4.89 -6.80
C PRO A 409 2.74 5.08 -5.40
N THR A 410 1.95 5.22 -4.34
CA THR A 410 2.41 5.41 -2.97
C THR A 410 2.02 4.28 -2.01
N SER A 411 1.55 3.15 -2.55
CA SER A 411 1.19 1.99 -1.75
C SER A 411 2.41 1.47 -0.96
N GLY A 412 2.29 1.35 0.37
CA GLY A 412 3.38 0.90 1.25
C GLY A 412 4.55 1.88 1.39
N LEU A 413 4.44 3.13 0.93
CA LEU A 413 5.50 4.12 1.09
C LEU A 413 5.35 4.91 2.40
N ASP A 414 6.50 5.18 3.04
CA ASP A 414 6.64 6.15 4.12
C ASP A 414 6.42 7.59 3.63
N LEU A 415 6.37 8.55 4.54
CA LEU A 415 6.16 9.96 4.20
C LEU A 415 7.25 10.49 3.25
N LYS A 416 8.51 10.18 3.51
CA LYS A 416 9.65 10.67 2.73
C LYS A 416 9.59 10.24 1.27
N ASN A 417 9.29 8.95 1.04
CA ASN A 417 9.17 8.42 -0.33
C ASN A 417 7.88 8.90 -1.01
N MET A 418 6.76 9.03 -0.28
CA MET A 418 5.53 9.64 -0.81
C MET A 418 5.77 11.09 -1.25
N MET A 419 6.49 11.90 -0.45
CA MET A 419 6.82 13.28 -0.82
C MET A 419 7.65 13.36 -2.09
N LYS A 420 8.61 12.46 -2.31
CA LYS A 420 9.36 12.37 -3.56
C LYS A 420 8.47 12.06 -4.76
N VAL A 421 7.51 11.14 -4.61
CA VAL A 421 6.52 10.88 -5.66
C VAL A 421 5.72 12.15 -5.96
N SER A 422 5.28 12.88 -4.94
CA SER A 422 4.56 14.15 -5.08
C SER A 422 5.38 15.22 -5.83
N GLU A 423 6.66 15.37 -5.50
CA GLU A 423 7.58 16.29 -6.16
C GLU A 423 7.74 15.94 -7.65
N ASN A 424 7.91 14.64 -7.97
CA ASN A 424 8.02 14.17 -9.35
C ASN A 424 6.74 14.43 -10.15
N LEU A 425 5.57 14.17 -9.57
CA LEU A 425 4.28 14.47 -10.21
C LEU A 425 4.11 15.96 -10.46
N SER A 426 4.52 16.81 -9.52
CA SER A 426 4.52 18.27 -9.68
C SER A 426 5.48 18.71 -10.80
N TYR A 427 6.63 18.07 -10.92
CA TYR A 427 7.56 18.31 -12.01
C TYR A 427 6.96 17.95 -13.38
N LEU A 428 6.32 16.78 -13.50
CA LEU A 428 5.61 16.35 -14.71
C LEU A 428 4.52 17.35 -15.11
N GLN A 429 3.76 17.85 -14.16
CA GLN A 429 2.75 18.88 -14.41
C GLN A 429 3.40 20.17 -14.96
N SER A 430 4.56 20.59 -14.44
CA SER A 430 5.27 21.76 -14.92
C SER A 430 5.75 21.64 -16.37
N LEU A 431 5.91 20.41 -16.86
CA LEU A 431 6.21 20.08 -18.26
C LEU A 431 4.96 20.02 -19.15
N GLY A 432 3.77 20.32 -18.62
CA GLY A 432 2.50 20.25 -19.35
C GLY A 432 1.95 18.84 -19.55
N ILE A 433 2.40 17.87 -18.75
CA ILE A 433 1.96 16.47 -18.82
C ILE A 433 0.69 16.30 -17.96
N THR A 434 -0.31 15.63 -18.54
CA THR A 434 -1.52 15.24 -17.79
C THR A 434 -1.27 13.94 -17.06
N SER A 435 -1.38 13.95 -15.73
CA SER A 435 -1.15 12.78 -14.89
C SER A 435 -2.45 12.28 -14.26
N PHE A 436 -2.79 11.01 -14.47
CA PHE A 436 -3.89 10.33 -13.79
C PHE A 436 -3.33 9.43 -12.70
N ILE A 437 -3.83 9.58 -11.47
CA ILE A 437 -3.36 8.82 -10.31
C ILE A 437 -4.52 8.06 -9.71
N ILE A 438 -4.54 6.75 -9.88
CA ILE A 438 -5.44 5.89 -9.10
C ILE A 438 -4.83 5.78 -7.72
N THR A 439 -5.54 6.24 -6.69
CA THR A 439 -5.02 6.18 -5.34
C THR A 439 -6.09 6.25 -4.26
N HIS A 440 -5.77 5.66 -3.11
CA HIS A 440 -6.49 5.76 -1.85
C HIS A 440 -5.67 6.53 -0.79
N ASP A 441 -4.60 7.19 -1.23
CA ASP A 441 -3.71 7.95 -0.37
C ASP A 441 -4.18 9.41 -0.26
N PHE A 442 -4.94 9.71 0.80
CA PHE A 442 -5.48 11.04 1.06
C PHE A 442 -4.38 12.10 1.19
N GLU A 443 -3.24 11.76 1.82
CA GLU A 443 -2.12 12.69 1.98
C GLU A 443 -1.51 13.06 0.63
N LEU A 444 -1.31 12.08 -0.28
CA LEU A 444 -0.84 12.35 -1.63
C LEU A 444 -1.82 13.24 -2.40
N ILE A 445 -3.13 12.96 -2.29
CA ILE A 445 -4.16 13.75 -2.97
C ILE A 445 -4.11 15.20 -2.49
N CYS A 446 -4.07 15.45 -1.19
CA CYS A 446 -3.98 16.80 -0.62
C CYS A 446 -2.67 17.52 -0.99
N GLU A 447 -1.57 16.75 -1.15
CA GLU A 447 -0.25 17.30 -1.43
C GLU A 447 -0.11 17.80 -2.87
N VAL A 448 -0.66 17.06 -3.87
CA VAL A 448 -0.29 17.27 -5.27
C VAL A 448 -1.46 17.33 -6.25
N CYS A 449 -2.60 16.68 -5.98
CA CYS A 449 -3.69 16.61 -6.95
C CYS A 449 -4.46 17.94 -7.04
N SER A 450 -4.93 18.25 -8.24
CA SER A 450 -5.72 19.45 -8.54
C SER A 450 -7.16 19.14 -8.93
N HIS A 451 -7.43 17.90 -9.35
CA HIS A 451 -8.71 17.46 -9.87
C HIS A 451 -9.07 16.03 -9.42
N ILE A 452 -10.34 15.75 -9.30
CA ILE A 452 -10.86 14.46 -8.83
C ILE A 452 -11.82 13.87 -9.85
N LEU A 453 -11.63 12.57 -10.16
CA LEU A 453 -12.61 11.72 -10.82
C LEU A 453 -13.08 10.64 -9.83
N HIS A 454 -14.33 10.72 -9.42
CA HIS A 454 -14.91 9.75 -8.50
C HIS A 454 -15.65 8.64 -9.26
N PHE A 455 -15.16 7.41 -9.11
CA PHE A 455 -15.70 6.21 -9.74
C PHE A 455 -16.61 5.43 -8.80
N ASP A 456 -17.77 5.04 -9.30
CA ASP A 456 -18.62 4.04 -8.69
C ASP A 456 -19.31 3.20 -9.78
N ASP A 457 -19.32 1.87 -9.61
CA ASP A 457 -19.92 0.88 -10.53
C ASP A 457 -19.66 1.16 -12.03
N GLY A 458 -18.39 1.39 -12.37
CA GLY A 458 -17.94 1.62 -13.75
C GLY A 458 -18.33 2.95 -14.37
N LYS A 459 -18.81 3.91 -13.58
CA LYS A 459 -19.18 5.26 -13.98
C LYS A 459 -18.33 6.29 -13.26
N ILE A 460 -18.15 7.46 -13.87
CA ILE A 460 -17.68 8.65 -13.19
C ILE A 460 -18.90 9.35 -12.64
N ILE A 461 -19.10 9.27 -11.32
CA ILE A 461 -20.25 9.84 -10.62
C ILE A 461 -20.04 11.29 -10.22
N ASP A 462 -18.77 11.71 -10.07
CA ASP A 462 -18.40 13.09 -9.81
C ASP A 462 -17.07 13.43 -10.50
N ASN A 463 -16.95 14.67 -10.98
CA ASN A 463 -15.81 15.19 -11.73
C ASN A 463 -15.64 16.66 -11.38
N TYR A 464 -14.66 16.99 -10.54
CA TYR A 464 -14.57 18.32 -9.94
C TYR A 464 -13.12 18.71 -9.62
N LYS A 465 -12.87 20.04 -9.58
CA LYS A 465 -11.64 20.59 -9.04
C LYS A 465 -11.55 20.22 -7.57
N ILE A 466 -10.36 19.84 -7.10
CA ILE A 466 -10.19 19.39 -5.72
C ILE A 466 -10.87 20.31 -4.70
N ASP A 467 -11.64 19.73 -3.81
CA ASP A 467 -12.41 20.39 -2.77
C ASP A 467 -12.26 19.64 -1.45
N GLN A 468 -11.85 20.36 -0.40
CA GLN A 468 -11.55 19.78 0.92
C GLN A 468 -12.76 19.10 1.54
N TYR A 469 -13.94 19.72 1.44
CA TYR A 469 -15.15 19.18 2.06
C TYR A 469 -15.56 17.85 1.41
N LYS A 470 -15.58 17.79 0.07
CA LYS A 470 -15.93 16.58 -0.67
C LYS A 470 -14.91 15.44 -0.42
N LEU A 471 -13.63 15.78 -0.29
CA LEU A 471 -12.60 14.80 0.03
C LEU A 471 -12.78 14.24 1.44
N ASN A 472 -13.02 15.11 2.41
CA ASN A 472 -13.26 14.68 3.79
C ASN A 472 -14.49 13.78 3.87
N ASP A 473 -15.59 14.13 3.19
CA ASP A 473 -16.78 13.28 3.14
C ASP A 473 -16.49 11.90 2.55
N PHE A 474 -15.72 11.82 1.47
CA PHE A 474 -15.34 10.55 0.85
C PHE A 474 -14.45 9.69 1.75
N PHE A 475 -13.40 10.27 2.36
CA PHE A 475 -12.40 9.53 3.13
C PHE A 475 -12.79 9.33 4.59
N LEU A 476 -13.51 10.26 5.21
CA LEU A 476 -13.90 10.27 6.62
C LEU A 476 -15.38 9.92 6.84
N GLY A 477 -16.23 10.09 5.83
CA GLY A 477 -17.67 9.79 5.92
C GLY A 477 -18.00 8.36 6.34
N GLY A 478 -17.04 7.43 6.18
CA GLY A 478 -17.09 6.08 6.77
C GLY A 478 -16.87 6.04 8.29
N ALA A 479 -16.27 7.08 8.88
CA ALA A 479 -15.98 7.17 10.30
C ALA A 479 -17.11 7.82 11.12
N THR A 480 -17.97 8.64 10.45
CA THR A 480 -19.04 9.42 11.14
C THR A 480 -20.39 8.69 11.24
N ASN A 481 -20.54 7.52 10.62
CA ASN A 481 -21.77 6.72 10.63
C ASN A 481 -21.75 5.55 11.65
N HIS A 482 -21.08 5.76 12.80
CA HIS A 482 -21.10 4.77 13.89
C HIS A 482 -21.23 5.42 15.27
#